data_e8e8fc674dd4ca7699844a6e82d2f9e9
#
_entry.id   e8e8fc674dd4ca7699844a6e82d2f9e9
#
_cell.length_a   1.000
_cell.length_b   1.000
_cell.length_c   1.000
_cell.angle_alpha   90.00
_cell.angle_beta   90.00
_cell.angle_gamma   90.00
#
_symmetry.space_group_name_H-M   'P 1'
#
loop_
_entity.id
_entity.type
_entity.pdbx_description
1 polymer ?
#
loop_
_entity_poly.entity_id
_entity_poly.type
_entity_poly.pdbx_seq_one_letter_code
_entity_poly.pdbx_strand_id
1 'polypeptide(L)'
;MKRSMYAGRVRKEHVGQEVTLKGWVARRRDLGGLIFIDLRDREGIMQLVINPETVAAEVMATAESLRSEFVLEVTGKVAAREQANDKLATGSVELHVESLTVLNTAKTTPFEIKDGIEVNDDTRLRYRYLDLRRPEMLGNFKLRAKVTHSIRNYLDELEFLDVETPFLSKSTPEGARDYLVPSRIHQGNFYALPQSPQITKQLLMNAGFDRYYQIVKCFRDEDLRGDRQPEFTQVDLETSFLSDQEIQDITEGLIARVMKETKGIDVKLPFPRMKYDDAMALYGVDKPDTRFEMLLQDLTELVKGVDFKVFSEAPAVKAIVVKNAADKYSRKDIDKLTEQAKQHGAKGLAWVKVTDGELAGPVAKFLTDLTSQLTEALQLENNDLVLFVADTLEVANAALGALRVRLAKELDLIDPDTFNYLWVVDWPMFEWSEEEGRYMSAHHPFTLPQKDSEQELEGDLSKVRAVAYDIVLNGYELGGGSLRINQKDLQERMFKALGFSAQEAAEQFGFLLEAMDYGFPPHGGLALGLDRFVMLLAGEENIREVIAFPKNNKASDPMTQAPSPVSVAQLEELSLQVEAHEED
;
A
#
# COMPACT_ATOMS: atom_id res chain seq x y z
N MET A 1 36.18 3.61 -17.27
CA MET A 1 36.81 2.69 -16.31
C MET A 1 35.79 1.68 -15.83
N LYS A 2 36.14 0.39 -15.95
CA LYS A 2 35.22 -0.71 -15.64
C LYS A 2 35.59 -1.30 -14.26
N ARG A 3 34.63 -1.50 -13.34
CA ARG A 3 34.88 -2.27 -12.12
C ARG A 3 35.01 -3.76 -12.46
N SER A 4 35.83 -4.52 -11.72
CA SER A 4 35.93 -5.97 -11.89
C SER A 4 34.65 -6.66 -11.44
N MET A 5 34.15 -6.27 -10.27
CA MET A 5 32.91 -6.76 -9.68
C MET A 5 32.37 -5.76 -8.64
N TYR A 6 31.19 -6.05 -8.09
CA TYR A 6 30.67 -5.29 -6.94
C TYR A 6 31.42 -5.66 -5.66
N ALA A 7 31.73 -4.65 -4.83
CA ALA A 7 32.43 -4.80 -3.55
C ALA A 7 31.70 -5.81 -2.63
N GLY A 8 30.39 -5.69 -2.51
CA GLY A 8 29.58 -6.61 -1.70
C GLY A 8 29.49 -8.05 -2.22
N ARG A 9 30.01 -8.36 -3.40
CA ARG A 9 30.01 -9.71 -4.02
C ARG A 9 31.34 -10.45 -3.91
N VAL A 10 32.37 -9.85 -3.33
CA VAL A 10 33.65 -10.52 -3.15
C VAL A 10 33.52 -11.64 -2.12
N ARG A 11 34.08 -12.83 -2.42
CA ARG A 11 34.00 -14.03 -1.57
C ARG A 11 35.34 -14.76 -1.53
N LYS A 12 35.44 -15.82 -0.73
CA LYS A 12 36.66 -16.66 -0.56
C LYS A 12 37.26 -17.18 -1.86
N GLU A 13 36.41 -17.48 -2.85
CA GLU A 13 36.84 -17.93 -4.18
C GLU A 13 37.65 -16.91 -4.97
N HIS A 14 37.59 -15.63 -4.56
CA HIS A 14 38.34 -14.55 -5.19
C HIS A 14 39.70 -14.30 -4.52
N VAL A 15 40.05 -15.04 -3.45
CA VAL A 15 41.36 -14.88 -2.77
C VAL A 15 42.50 -15.10 -3.74
N GLY A 16 43.44 -14.15 -3.71
CA GLY A 16 44.59 -14.13 -4.62
C GLY A 16 44.36 -13.41 -5.94
N GLN A 17 43.12 -13.05 -6.27
CA GLN A 17 42.80 -12.29 -7.49
C GLN A 17 43.02 -10.78 -7.25
N GLU A 18 43.50 -10.11 -8.28
CA GLU A 18 43.51 -8.63 -8.34
C GLU A 18 42.15 -8.14 -8.83
N VAL A 19 41.53 -7.24 -8.09
CA VAL A 19 40.22 -6.67 -8.44
C VAL A 19 40.20 -5.17 -8.31
N THR A 20 39.44 -4.51 -9.18
CA THR A 20 39.12 -3.08 -9.10
C THR A 20 37.70 -2.91 -8.61
N LEU A 21 37.53 -2.26 -7.46
CA LEU A 21 36.26 -1.99 -6.81
C LEU A 21 35.98 -0.46 -6.84
N LYS A 22 34.70 -0.10 -6.80
CA LYS A 22 34.26 1.31 -6.73
C LYS A 22 33.10 1.43 -5.77
N GLY A 23 33.09 2.50 -4.96
CA GLY A 23 32.03 2.73 -3.98
C GLY A 23 32.29 3.96 -3.14
N TRP A 24 31.55 4.04 -2.07
CA TRP A 24 31.62 5.13 -1.07
C TRP A 24 32.33 4.65 0.18
N VAL A 25 33.11 5.55 0.82
CA VAL A 25 33.68 5.33 2.15
C VAL A 25 32.56 5.33 3.18
N ALA A 26 32.15 4.17 3.65
CA ALA A 26 31.18 4.06 4.73
C ALA A 26 31.83 4.37 6.08
N ARG A 27 33.06 3.89 6.30
CA ARG A 27 33.81 4.10 7.54
C ARG A 27 35.31 4.02 7.28
N ARG A 28 36.07 4.88 7.97
CA ARG A 28 37.54 4.83 8.03
C ARG A 28 38.00 4.60 9.48
N ARG A 29 38.97 3.74 9.67
CA ARG A 29 39.63 3.46 10.96
C ARG A 29 41.13 3.49 10.77
N ASP A 30 41.86 4.07 11.72
CA ASP A 30 43.30 4.10 11.77
C ASP A 30 43.75 3.35 13.04
N LEU A 31 44.51 2.30 12.87
CA LEU A 31 44.98 1.45 13.95
C LEU A 31 46.52 1.37 13.91
N GLY A 32 47.16 2.39 14.45
CA GLY A 32 48.63 2.42 14.53
C GLY A 32 49.32 2.59 13.18
N GLY A 33 48.70 3.33 12.23
CA GLY A 33 49.19 3.57 10.90
C GLY A 33 48.67 2.60 9.83
N LEU A 34 48.04 1.51 10.23
CA LEU A 34 47.31 0.62 9.33
C LEU A 34 45.90 1.18 9.16
N ILE A 35 45.53 1.58 7.92
CA ILE A 35 44.22 2.16 7.64
C ILE A 35 43.27 1.11 7.11
N PHE A 36 42.08 1.02 7.75
CA PHE A 36 40.96 0.20 7.31
C PHE A 36 39.84 1.09 6.79
N ILE A 37 39.29 0.72 5.63
CA ILE A 37 38.17 1.41 5.01
C ILE A 37 37.07 0.40 4.72
N ASP A 38 35.86 0.68 5.15
CA ASP A 38 34.67 -0.04 4.74
C ASP A 38 34.14 0.63 3.48
N LEU A 39 34.41 0.03 2.31
CA LEU A 39 33.92 0.49 1.01
C LEU A 39 32.54 -0.09 0.76
N ARG A 40 31.54 0.78 0.61
CA ARG A 40 30.15 0.40 0.37
C ARG A 40 29.79 0.61 -1.11
N ASP A 41 29.12 -0.38 -1.69
CA ASP A 41 28.39 -0.24 -2.93
C ASP A 41 26.96 -0.80 -2.80
N ARG A 42 26.21 -0.92 -3.91
CA ARG A 42 24.83 -1.41 -3.90
C ARG A 42 24.67 -2.88 -3.45
N GLU A 43 25.76 -3.66 -3.43
CA GLU A 43 25.70 -5.08 -3.06
C GLU A 43 26.21 -5.33 -1.64
N GLY A 44 26.81 -4.32 -0.99
CA GLY A 44 27.26 -4.42 0.38
C GLY A 44 28.57 -3.70 0.65
N ILE A 45 29.29 -4.18 1.67
CA ILE A 45 30.51 -3.57 2.19
C ILE A 45 31.70 -4.53 1.99
N MET A 46 32.83 -3.99 1.55
CA MET A 46 34.13 -4.67 1.51
C MET A 46 35.12 -3.92 2.38
N GLN A 47 35.83 -4.64 3.25
CA GLN A 47 36.94 -4.06 4.00
C GLN A 47 38.18 -3.93 3.09
N LEU A 48 38.72 -2.72 3.04
CA LEU A 48 40.00 -2.41 2.42
C LEU A 48 41.06 -2.29 3.50
N VAL A 49 42.25 -2.78 3.23
CA VAL A 49 43.42 -2.68 4.11
C VAL A 49 44.51 -1.92 3.38
N ILE A 50 44.96 -0.80 3.94
CA ILE A 50 46.07 0.02 3.45
C ILE A 50 47.21 -0.07 4.44
N ASN A 51 48.26 -0.82 4.07
CA ASN A 51 49.43 -1.04 4.88
C ASN A 51 50.57 -0.13 4.40
N PRO A 52 51.11 0.78 5.25
CA PRO A 52 52.20 1.69 4.90
C PRO A 52 53.46 0.98 4.41
N GLU A 53 53.67 -0.27 4.83
CA GLU A 53 54.84 -1.05 4.43
C GLU A 53 54.74 -1.59 3.00
N THR A 54 53.53 -1.67 2.42
CA THR A 54 53.27 -2.31 1.11
C THR A 54 52.76 -1.39 0.04
N VAL A 55 52.26 -0.19 0.41
CA VAL A 55 51.74 0.79 -0.55
C VAL A 55 52.70 1.95 -0.76
N ALA A 56 52.58 2.65 -1.90
CA ALA A 56 53.31 3.91 -2.16
C ALA A 56 52.87 5.01 -1.20
N ALA A 57 53.79 5.92 -0.85
CA ALA A 57 53.50 7.03 0.08
C ALA A 57 52.33 7.89 -0.36
N GLU A 58 52.10 8.05 -1.67
CA GLU A 58 50.96 8.80 -2.24
C GLU A 58 49.62 8.11 -1.95
N VAL A 59 49.55 6.77 -1.98
CA VAL A 59 48.37 5.99 -1.63
C VAL A 59 48.06 6.14 -0.16
N MET A 60 49.09 6.09 0.69
CA MET A 60 48.94 6.31 2.14
C MET A 60 48.44 7.71 2.45
N ALA A 61 49.04 8.76 1.88
CA ALA A 61 48.60 10.14 2.06
C ALA A 61 47.14 10.35 1.59
N THR A 62 46.76 9.71 0.50
CA THR A 62 45.37 9.71 0.04
C THR A 62 44.45 9.05 1.03
N ALA A 63 44.80 7.87 1.56
CA ALA A 63 44.03 7.13 2.54
C ALA A 63 43.83 7.89 3.86
N GLU A 64 44.86 8.65 4.30
CA GLU A 64 44.80 9.53 5.49
C GLU A 64 43.80 10.68 5.30
N SER A 65 43.65 11.19 4.08
CA SER A 65 42.78 12.32 3.75
C SER A 65 41.30 11.95 3.63
N LEU A 66 40.97 10.65 3.51
CA LEU A 66 39.61 10.18 3.26
C LEU A 66 38.64 10.56 4.38
N ARG A 67 37.43 10.92 3.96
CA ARG A 67 36.27 11.18 4.82
C ARG A 67 35.10 10.32 4.40
N SER A 68 34.12 10.22 5.29
CA SER A 68 32.85 9.50 5.01
C SER A 68 32.22 9.99 3.70
N GLU A 69 31.67 9.05 2.96
CA GLU A 69 30.95 9.26 1.67
C GLU A 69 31.85 9.76 0.50
N PHE A 70 33.19 9.82 0.66
CA PHE A 70 34.06 10.00 -0.51
C PHE A 70 33.89 8.83 -1.48
N VAL A 71 33.91 9.11 -2.77
CA VAL A 71 33.78 8.10 -3.83
C VAL A 71 35.16 7.65 -4.26
N LEU A 72 35.40 6.35 -4.21
CA LEU A 72 36.72 5.76 -4.49
C LEU A 72 36.66 4.79 -5.67
N GLU A 73 37.80 4.73 -6.38
CA GLU A 73 38.25 3.58 -7.15
C GLU A 73 39.46 3.00 -6.46
N VAL A 74 39.42 1.69 -6.19
CA VAL A 74 40.52 0.97 -5.52
C VAL A 74 40.84 -0.28 -6.29
N THR A 75 42.12 -0.55 -6.47
CA THR A 75 42.63 -1.82 -7.03
C THR A 75 43.53 -2.46 -5.99
N GLY A 76 43.44 -3.76 -5.87
CA GLY A 76 44.26 -4.52 -4.94
C GLY A 76 43.97 -6.01 -5.00
N LYS A 77 44.64 -6.75 -4.13
CA LYS A 77 44.56 -8.21 -4.05
C LYS A 77 43.62 -8.66 -2.94
N VAL A 78 42.69 -9.54 -3.28
CA VAL A 78 41.79 -10.14 -2.30
C VAL A 78 42.58 -11.10 -1.41
N ALA A 79 42.46 -10.95 -0.12
CA ALA A 79 43.07 -11.82 0.90
C ALA A 79 42.00 -12.37 1.87
N ALA A 80 42.32 -13.49 2.52
CA ALA A 80 41.51 -13.99 3.61
C ALA A 80 41.73 -13.11 4.86
N ARG A 81 40.68 -12.78 5.60
CA ARG A 81 40.78 -12.06 6.87
C ARG A 81 41.30 -13.00 7.96
N GLU A 82 42.18 -12.50 8.80
CA GLU A 82 42.64 -13.24 9.98
C GLU A 82 41.50 -13.51 10.98
N GLN A 83 40.60 -12.52 11.13
CA GLN A 83 39.39 -12.65 11.96
C GLN A 83 38.18 -12.39 11.09
N ALA A 84 37.42 -13.44 10.82
CA ALA A 84 36.18 -13.33 10.04
C ALA A 84 35.12 -12.49 10.79
N ASN A 85 34.31 -11.76 10.03
CA ASN A 85 33.16 -11.01 10.54
C ASN A 85 31.88 -11.59 9.95
N ASP A 86 31.21 -12.45 10.70
CA ASP A 86 30.00 -13.16 10.23
C ASP A 86 28.79 -12.26 9.98
N LYS A 87 28.88 -10.98 10.41
CA LYS A 87 27.83 -9.98 10.13
C LYS A 87 27.85 -9.42 8.71
N LEU A 88 28.91 -9.67 7.96
CA LEU A 88 29.07 -9.22 6.57
C LEU A 88 29.21 -10.42 5.63
N ALA A 89 28.51 -10.37 4.52
CA ALA A 89 28.64 -11.41 3.48
C ALA A 89 30.07 -11.52 2.90
N THR A 90 30.85 -10.44 2.96
CA THR A 90 32.25 -10.36 2.58
C THR A 90 33.19 -10.57 3.76
N GLY A 91 32.68 -10.82 4.95
CA GLY A 91 33.43 -10.74 6.21
C GLY A 91 34.56 -11.75 6.40
N SER A 92 34.67 -12.75 5.53
CA SER A 92 35.78 -13.71 5.49
C SER A 92 36.96 -13.26 4.63
N VAL A 93 36.83 -12.14 3.90
CA VAL A 93 37.84 -11.62 2.98
C VAL A 93 38.03 -10.11 3.16
N GLU A 94 39.17 -9.61 2.71
CA GLU A 94 39.51 -8.20 2.66
C GLU A 94 40.32 -7.89 1.41
N LEU A 95 40.38 -6.62 1.01
CA LEU A 95 41.19 -6.18 -0.14
C LEU A 95 42.44 -5.47 0.37
N HIS A 96 43.60 -6.03 0.11
CA HIS A 96 44.87 -5.37 0.29
C HIS A 96 45.09 -4.40 -0.87
N VAL A 97 45.03 -3.11 -0.58
CA VAL A 97 45.04 -2.05 -1.57
C VAL A 97 46.43 -1.85 -2.16
N GLU A 98 46.49 -1.78 -3.48
CA GLU A 98 47.70 -1.44 -4.26
C GLU A 98 47.60 -0.03 -4.84
N SER A 99 46.41 0.36 -5.32
CA SER A 99 46.16 1.71 -5.81
C SER A 99 44.82 2.25 -5.33
N LEU A 100 44.76 3.57 -5.11
CA LEU A 100 43.61 4.26 -4.57
C LEU A 100 43.45 5.61 -5.24
N THR A 101 42.28 5.87 -5.79
CA THR A 101 41.92 7.14 -6.42
C THR A 101 40.63 7.68 -5.85
N VAL A 102 40.63 8.93 -5.42
CA VAL A 102 39.42 9.66 -5.04
C VAL A 102 38.72 10.15 -6.32
N LEU A 103 37.59 9.59 -6.62
CA LEU A 103 36.78 9.99 -7.78
C LEU A 103 35.97 11.26 -7.49
N ASN A 104 35.52 11.40 -6.25
CA ASN A 104 34.85 12.62 -5.78
C ASN A 104 34.89 12.70 -4.25
N THR A 105 34.85 13.92 -3.75
CA THR A 105 34.80 14.21 -2.31
C THR A 105 33.34 14.41 -1.84
N ALA A 106 33.12 14.40 -0.54
CA ALA A 106 31.82 14.68 0.06
C ALA A 106 31.94 15.64 1.24
N LYS A 107 30.92 16.46 1.45
CA LYS A 107 30.70 17.16 2.72
C LYS A 107 30.16 16.19 3.76
N THR A 108 30.21 16.57 5.03
CA THR A 108 29.52 15.83 6.10
C THR A 108 28.03 15.74 5.77
N THR A 109 27.50 14.51 5.78
CA THR A 109 26.09 14.27 5.48
C THR A 109 25.19 14.72 6.64
N PRO A 110 23.95 15.15 6.37
CA PRO A 110 23.00 15.59 7.41
C PRO A 110 22.59 14.46 8.38
N PHE A 111 22.78 13.22 7.99
CA PHE A 111 22.59 12.02 8.81
C PHE A 111 23.54 10.90 8.36
N GLU A 112 23.76 9.93 9.23
CA GLU A 112 24.58 8.75 8.90
C GLU A 112 23.85 7.81 7.92
N ILE A 113 24.60 7.25 6.97
CA ILE A 113 24.08 6.28 6.00
C ILE A 113 24.12 4.86 6.62
N LYS A 114 23.19 4.60 7.51
CA LYS A 114 22.99 3.30 8.18
C LYS A 114 21.52 3.08 8.48
N ASP A 115 21.14 1.85 8.78
CA ASP A 115 19.76 1.52 9.19
C ASP A 115 19.53 1.91 10.67
N GLY A 116 18.25 2.01 11.07
CA GLY A 116 17.85 2.38 12.42
C GLY A 116 18.21 3.81 12.82
N ILE A 117 18.20 4.76 11.89
CA ILE A 117 18.44 6.19 12.18
C ILE A 117 17.18 6.86 12.75
N GLU A 118 17.35 7.70 13.75
CA GLU A 118 16.30 8.56 14.30
C GLU A 118 16.35 9.94 13.64
N VAL A 119 15.81 10.02 12.41
CA VAL A 119 15.76 11.25 11.62
C VAL A 119 14.32 11.45 11.13
N ASN A 120 13.82 12.68 11.22
CA ASN A 120 12.46 12.98 10.77
C ASN A 120 12.30 12.79 9.26
N ASP A 121 11.09 12.49 8.83
CA ASP A 121 10.75 12.19 7.44
C ASP A 121 11.09 13.34 6.48
N ASP A 122 10.83 14.59 6.86
CA ASP A 122 11.12 15.74 5.99
C ASP A 122 12.61 15.87 5.68
N THR A 123 13.50 15.58 6.66
CA THR A 123 14.95 15.56 6.41
C THR A 123 15.34 14.38 5.51
N ARG A 124 14.80 13.20 5.73
CA ARG A 124 15.01 12.03 4.88
C ARG A 124 14.55 12.31 3.44
N LEU A 125 13.38 12.92 3.27
CA LEU A 125 12.82 13.26 1.95
C LEU A 125 13.62 14.38 1.26
N ARG A 126 14.07 15.40 2.01
CA ARG A 126 14.92 16.45 1.47
C ARG A 126 16.24 15.94 0.93
N TYR A 127 16.85 14.98 1.60
CA TYR A 127 18.10 14.35 1.21
C TYR A 127 17.87 12.90 0.73
N ARG A 128 16.78 12.67 0.01
CA ARG A 128 16.33 11.34 -0.36
C ARG A 128 17.39 10.50 -1.08
N TYR A 129 18.24 11.12 -1.90
CA TYR A 129 19.36 10.46 -2.56
C TYR A 129 20.44 9.93 -1.58
N LEU A 130 20.51 10.46 -0.37
CA LEU A 130 21.33 9.90 0.71
C LEU A 130 20.60 8.81 1.47
N ASP A 131 19.33 9.03 1.78
CA ASP A 131 18.47 8.03 2.44
C ASP A 131 18.40 6.73 1.64
N LEU A 132 18.31 6.81 0.31
CA LEU A 132 18.31 5.67 -0.61
C LEU A 132 19.66 4.89 -0.64
N ARG A 133 20.75 5.41 -0.06
CA ARG A 133 22.01 4.67 0.11
C ARG A 133 21.96 3.69 1.28
N ARG A 134 21.01 3.82 2.20
CA ARG A 134 20.90 2.92 3.35
C ARG A 134 20.58 1.49 2.87
N PRO A 135 21.18 0.46 3.49
CA PRO A 135 20.98 -0.92 3.08
C PRO A 135 19.51 -1.35 3.05
N GLU A 136 18.73 -0.97 4.06
CA GLU A 136 17.29 -1.24 4.15
C GLU A 136 16.54 -0.66 2.94
N MET A 137 16.72 0.64 2.66
CA MET A 137 16.09 1.30 1.52
C MET A 137 16.47 0.65 0.20
N LEU A 138 17.76 0.36 0.01
CA LEU A 138 18.23 -0.33 -1.19
C LEU A 138 17.65 -1.75 -1.29
N GLY A 139 17.48 -2.43 -0.16
CA GLY A 139 16.82 -3.73 -0.06
C GLY A 139 15.39 -3.69 -0.59
N ASN A 140 14.61 -2.68 -0.19
CA ASN A 140 13.25 -2.46 -0.64
C ASN A 140 13.17 -2.28 -2.17
N PHE A 141 14.10 -1.53 -2.77
CA PHE A 141 14.14 -1.35 -4.23
C PHE A 141 14.61 -2.59 -4.99
N LYS A 142 15.51 -3.39 -4.41
CA LYS A 142 15.88 -4.69 -4.98
C LYS A 142 14.67 -5.64 -4.96
N LEU A 143 13.93 -5.66 -3.86
CA LEU A 143 12.68 -6.43 -3.75
C LEU A 143 11.66 -5.95 -4.79
N ARG A 144 11.42 -4.63 -4.87
CA ARG A 144 10.52 -4.04 -5.87
C ARG A 144 10.87 -4.45 -7.30
N ALA A 145 12.15 -4.34 -7.66
CA ALA A 145 12.61 -4.75 -8.99
C ALA A 145 12.36 -6.23 -9.26
N LYS A 146 12.57 -7.09 -8.26
CA LYS A 146 12.33 -8.54 -8.37
C LYS A 146 10.85 -8.87 -8.49
N VAL A 147 9.99 -8.21 -7.70
CA VAL A 147 8.52 -8.32 -7.79
C VAL A 147 8.05 -7.94 -9.20
N THR A 148 8.48 -6.77 -9.70
CA THR A 148 8.10 -6.29 -11.03
C THR A 148 8.51 -7.25 -12.14
N HIS A 149 9.73 -7.80 -12.04
CA HIS A 149 10.22 -8.78 -13.00
C HIS A 149 9.43 -10.09 -12.97
N SER A 150 9.11 -10.59 -11.78
CA SER A 150 8.29 -11.79 -11.59
C SER A 150 6.90 -11.63 -12.19
N ILE A 151 6.25 -10.47 -11.95
CA ILE A 151 4.94 -10.14 -12.50
C ILE A 151 4.97 -10.15 -14.05
N ARG A 152 5.94 -9.46 -14.66
CA ARG A 152 6.08 -9.42 -16.13
C ARG A 152 6.25 -10.81 -16.71
N ASN A 153 7.15 -11.61 -16.18
CA ASN A 153 7.40 -12.96 -16.65
C ASN A 153 6.13 -13.83 -16.58
N TYR A 154 5.39 -13.75 -15.46
CA TYR A 154 4.16 -14.51 -15.30
C TYR A 154 3.08 -14.13 -16.32
N LEU A 155 2.88 -12.84 -16.54
CA LEU A 155 1.87 -12.35 -17.48
C LEU A 155 2.27 -12.60 -18.94
N ASP A 156 3.56 -12.48 -19.27
CA ASP A 156 4.09 -12.83 -20.59
C ASP A 156 3.90 -14.33 -20.91
N GLU A 157 4.13 -15.22 -19.92
CA GLU A 157 3.88 -16.67 -20.04
C GLU A 157 2.39 -16.99 -20.31
N LEU A 158 1.48 -16.11 -19.87
CA LEU A 158 0.05 -16.22 -20.11
C LEU A 158 -0.43 -15.44 -21.34
N GLU A 159 0.49 -14.99 -22.19
CA GLU A 159 0.23 -14.27 -23.44
C GLU A 159 -0.47 -12.91 -23.26
N PHE A 160 -0.28 -12.23 -22.12
CA PHE A 160 -0.70 -10.85 -21.95
C PHE A 160 0.21 -9.90 -22.72
N LEU A 161 -0.39 -8.88 -23.34
CA LEU A 161 0.34 -7.82 -24.04
C LEU A 161 0.57 -6.63 -23.11
N ASP A 162 1.84 -6.22 -22.94
CA ASP A 162 2.22 -4.99 -22.23
C ASP A 162 1.97 -3.78 -23.15
N VAL A 163 0.93 -2.99 -22.88
CA VAL A 163 0.50 -1.89 -23.74
C VAL A 163 0.41 -0.60 -22.94
N GLU A 164 1.15 0.43 -23.39
CA GLU A 164 1.10 1.76 -22.79
C GLU A 164 -0.20 2.50 -23.18
N THR A 165 -0.76 3.21 -22.20
CA THR A 165 -1.93 4.08 -22.37
C THR A 165 -1.56 5.53 -22.09
N PRO A 166 -2.29 6.54 -22.63
CA PRO A 166 -1.90 7.93 -22.51
C PRO A 166 -2.05 8.47 -21.07
N PHE A 167 -1.12 9.33 -20.66
CA PHE A 167 -1.25 10.14 -19.44
C PHE A 167 -1.99 11.46 -19.69
N LEU A 168 -1.91 12.03 -20.88
CA LEU A 168 -2.68 13.21 -21.24
C LEU A 168 -4.07 12.78 -21.73
N SER A 169 -4.99 12.62 -20.80
CA SER A 169 -6.32 12.08 -21.03
C SER A 169 -7.39 13.15 -20.86
N LYS A 170 -8.63 12.80 -21.16
CA LYS A 170 -9.81 13.58 -20.81
C LYS A 170 -10.17 13.33 -19.35
N SER A 171 -10.58 14.39 -18.64
CA SER A 171 -11.12 14.25 -17.28
C SER A 171 -12.35 13.33 -17.27
N THR A 172 -12.36 12.38 -16.36
CA THR A 172 -13.46 11.44 -16.15
C THR A 172 -13.74 11.28 -14.66
N PRO A 173 -15.01 11.24 -14.24
CA PRO A 173 -15.36 11.10 -12.83
C PRO A 173 -15.15 9.64 -12.38
N GLU A 174 -14.00 9.36 -11.75
CA GLU A 174 -13.66 8.02 -11.21
C GLU A 174 -13.55 7.98 -9.67
N GLY A 175 -14.08 8.99 -8.98
CA GLY A 175 -14.16 9.03 -7.51
C GLY A 175 -13.19 10.00 -6.83
N ALA A 176 -11.93 10.10 -7.27
CA ALA A 176 -10.99 11.13 -6.78
C ALA A 176 -11.03 12.39 -7.66
N ARG A 177 -10.37 13.46 -7.21
CA ARG A 177 -10.15 14.65 -8.05
C ARG A 177 -9.02 14.40 -9.03
N ASP A 178 -9.14 14.98 -10.23
CA ASP A 178 -8.12 14.88 -11.28
C ASP A 178 -7.05 15.96 -11.11
N TYR A 179 -5.79 15.62 -11.43
CA TYR A 179 -4.76 16.61 -11.71
C TYR A 179 -4.93 17.13 -13.13
N LEU A 180 -5.12 18.44 -13.29
CA LEU A 180 -5.34 19.09 -14.57
C LEU A 180 -4.05 19.63 -15.17
N VAL A 181 -3.88 19.44 -16.48
CA VAL A 181 -2.74 19.94 -17.27
C VAL A 181 -3.27 20.86 -18.37
N PRO A 182 -2.99 22.17 -18.33
CA PRO A 182 -3.50 23.10 -19.33
C PRO A 182 -2.88 22.87 -20.71
N SER A 183 -3.68 23.04 -21.76
CA SER A 183 -3.24 22.92 -23.16
C SER A 183 -2.82 24.28 -23.73
N ARG A 184 -1.57 24.42 -24.15
CA ARG A 184 -1.08 25.62 -24.84
C ARG A 184 -1.73 25.79 -26.23
N ILE A 185 -1.97 24.68 -26.92
CA ILE A 185 -2.51 24.71 -28.30
C ILE A 185 -4.02 24.96 -28.30
N HIS A 186 -4.73 24.37 -27.33
CA HIS A 186 -6.17 24.51 -27.17
C HIS A 186 -6.46 25.35 -25.94
N GLN A 187 -6.33 26.66 -26.05
CA GLN A 187 -6.50 27.60 -24.94
C GLN A 187 -7.86 27.41 -24.24
N GLY A 188 -7.85 27.44 -22.92
CA GLY A 188 -9.05 27.20 -22.09
C GLY A 188 -9.43 25.73 -21.95
N ASN A 189 -8.72 24.80 -22.59
CA ASN A 189 -8.92 23.36 -22.43
C ASN A 189 -7.77 22.74 -21.65
N PHE A 190 -8.10 21.64 -20.93
CA PHE A 190 -7.18 20.91 -20.07
C PHE A 190 -7.17 19.43 -20.42
N TYR A 191 -6.01 18.83 -20.32
CA TYR A 191 -5.88 17.40 -20.10
C TYR A 191 -6.04 17.10 -18.61
N ALA A 192 -6.39 15.87 -18.28
CA ALA A 192 -6.30 15.34 -16.92
C ALA A 192 -5.30 14.19 -16.88
N LEU A 193 -4.54 14.07 -15.80
CA LEU A 193 -3.74 12.88 -15.54
C LEU A 193 -4.66 11.75 -15.08
N PRO A 194 -4.53 10.52 -15.62
CA PRO A 194 -5.50 9.45 -15.40
C PRO A 194 -5.44 8.92 -13.96
N GLN A 195 -6.59 8.73 -13.36
CA GLN A 195 -6.73 8.04 -12.07
C GLN A 195 -6.43 6.54 -12.19
N SER A 196 -6.72 5.98 -13.34
CA SER A 196 -6.39 4.63 -13.80
C SER A 196 -6.56 4.56 -15.33
N PRO A 197 -6.02 3.53 -16.02
CA PRO A 197 -6.27 3.33 -17.45
C PRO A 197 -7.62 2.65 -17.75
N GLN A 198 -8.63 2.79 -16.88
CA GLN A 198 -9.87 2.02 -16.92
C GLN A 198 -10.58 2.04 -18.27
N ILE A 199 -10.82 3.21 -18.86
CA ILE A 199 -11.55 3.31 -20.14
C ILE A 199 -10.69 2.79 -21.29
N THR A 200 -9.41 3.15 -21.31
CA THR A 200 -8.50 2.75 -22.40
C THR A 200 -8.28 1.25 -22.45
N LYS A 201 -8.15 0.58 -21.31
CA LYS A 201 -8.02 -0.89 -21.29
C LYS A 201 -9.29 -1.60 -21.78
N GLN A 202 -10.48 -1.07 -21.48
CA GLN A 202 -11.74 -1.59 -22.02
C GLN A 202 -11.77 -1.43 -23.55
N LEU A 203 -11.34 -0.28 -24.08
CA LEU A 203 -11.24 -0.06 -25.52
C LEU A 203 -10.22 -1.00 -26.19
N LEU A 204 -9.14 -1.39 -25.49
CA LEU A 204 -8.21 -2.42 -26.00
C LEU A 204 -8.88 -3.80 -26.11
N MET A 205 -9.82 -4.12 -25.22
CA MET A 205 -10.62 -5.34 -25.36
C MET A 205 -11.49 -5.28 -26.61
N ASN A 206 -12.17 -4.13 -26.85
CA ASN A 206 -12.94 -3.91 -28.08
C ASN A 206 -12.05 -3.94 -29.34
N ALA A 207 -10.79 -3.55 -29.23
CA ALA A 207 -9.80 -3.65 -30.30
C ALA A 207 -9.26 -5.08 -30.54
N GLY A 208 -9.68 -6.06 -29.75
CA GLY A 208 -9.31 -7.46 -29.92
C GLY A 208 -7.95 -7.85 -29.30
N PHE A 209 -7.45 -7.08 -28.34
CA PHE A 209 -6.19 -7.39 -27.65
C PHE A 209 -6.30 -8.60 -26.72
N ASP A 210 -7.50 -8.95 -26.28
CA ASP A 210 -7.87 -10.13 -25.51
C ASP A 210 -7.27 -10.20 -24.11
N ARG A 211 -5.96 -10.02 -23.95
CA ARG A 211 -5.23 -10.00 -22.68
C ARG A 211 -4.25 -8.84 -22.65
N TYR A 212 -4.54 -7.85 -21.83
CA TYR A 212 -3.76 -6.65 -21.64
C TYR A 212 -3.23 -6.57 -20.22
N TYR A 213 -2.00 -6.09 -20.07
CA TYR A 213 -1.52 -5.55 -18.79
C TYR A 213 -0.66 -4.31 -18.99
N GLN A 214 -0.48 -3.56 -17.92
CA GLN A 214 0.48 -2.46 -17.85
C GLN A 214 0.92 -2.25 -16.40
N ILE A 215 2.20 -2.00 -16.17
CA ILE A 215 2.68 -1.46 -14.89
C ILE A 215 2.72 0.05 -15.05
N VAL A 216 1.70 0.73 -14.51
CA VAL A 216 1.34 2.09 -14.89
C VAL A 216 1.26 3.04 -13.70
N LYS A 217 1.67 4.29 -13.92
CA LYS A 217 1.44 5.40 -12.98
C LYS A 217 -0.03 5.84 -13.03
N CYS A 218 -0.60 6.00 -11.84
CA CYS A 218 -1.93 6.54 -11.60
C CYS A 218 -1.82 7.79 -10.74
N PHE A 219 -2.76 8.72 -10.89
CA PHE A 219 -2.73 10.03 -10.26
C PHE A 219 -4.08 10.33 -9.60
N ARG A 220 -4.08 10.65 -8.33
CA ARG A 220 -5.30 11.00 -7.58
C ARG A 220 -5.02 12.14 -6.63
N ASP A 221 -5.78 13.22 -6.75
CA ASP A 221 -5.73 14.35 -5.82
C ASP A 221 -6.71 14.11 -4.68
N GLU A 222 -6.21 13.44 -3.66
CA GLU A 222 -6.98 13.06 -2.47
C GLU A 222 -6.11 13.17 -1.20
N ASP A 223 -6.75 13.08 -0.04
CA ASP A 223 -6.06 13.14 1.24
C ASP A 223 -5.05 12.00 1.40
N LEU A 224 -3.82 12.35 1.78
CA LEU A 224 -2.73 11.41 1.92
C LEU A 224 -2.79 10.68 3.27
N ARG A 225 -2.46 9.39 3.22
CA ARG A 225 -2.30 8.50 4.38
C ARG A 225 -0.99 7.72 4.25
N GLY A 226 -0.66 6.91 5.25
CA GLY A 226 0.56 6.09 5.23
C GLY A 226 0.68 5.16 4.02
N ASP A 227 -0.45 4.73 3.46
CA ASP A 227 -0.56 3.84 2.31
C ASP A 227 -1.09 4.51 1.03
N ARG A 228 -1.09 5.86 0.96
CA ARG A 228 -1.55 6.65 -0.19
C ARG A 228 -0.55 7.72 -0.61
N GLN A 229 -0.42 7.90 -1.92
CA GLN A 229 0.39 8.93 -2.58
C GLN A 229 -0.42 9.55 -3.72
N PRO A 230 -0.18 10.84 -4.07
CA PRO A 230 -0.89 11.49 -5.18
C PRO A 230 -0.54 10.89 -6.54
N GLU A 231 0.62 10.27 -6.63
CA GLU A 231 1.05 9.45 -7.75
C GLU A 231 1.56 8.09 -7.24
N PHE A 232 1.04 7.01 -7.79
CA PHE A 232 1.36 5.64 -7.37
C PHE A 232 1.37 4.71 -8.58
N THR A 233 1.81 3.47 -8.39
CA THR A 233 1.92 2.51 -9.47
C THR A 233 0.97 1.35 -9.27
N GLN A 234 0.24 0.99 -10.32
CA GLN A 234 -0.60 -0.20 -10.39
C GLN A 234 -0.01 -1.22 -11.37
N VAL A 235 -0.23 -2.50 -11.08
CA VAL A 235 -0.27 -3.55 -12.09
C VAL A 235 -1.71 -3.64 -12.56
N ASP A 236 -1.99 -3.17 -13.74
CA ASP A 236 -3.32 -3.09 -14.30
C ASP A 236 -3.48 -4.15 -15.39
N LEU A 237 -4.57 -4.90 -15.36
CA LEU A 237 -4.84 -5.95 -16.35
C LEU A 237 -6.32 -5.96 -16.74
N GLU A 238 -6.58 -6.40 -17.99
CA GLU A 238 -7.91 -6.59 -18.54
C GLU A 238 -7.92 -7.78 -19.47
N THR A 239 -9.02 -8.54 -19.47
CA THR A 239 -9.19 -9.75 -20.29
C THR A 239 -10.56 -9.81 -20.92
N SER A 240 -10.66 -10.36 -22.15
CA SER A 240 -11.92 -10.67 -22.80
C SER A 240 -12.31 -12.13 -22.57
N PHE A 241 -13.61 -12.40 -22.55
CA PHE A 241 -14.21 -13.74 -22.53
C PHE A 241 -13.91 -14.61 -21.30
N LEU A 242 -13.34 -14.04 -20.25
CA LEU A 242 -13.12 -14.74 -18.98
C LEU A 242 -14.21 -14.40 -17.96
N SER A 243 -14.53 -15.37 -17.12
CA SER A 243 -15.34 -15.17 -15.92
C SER A 243 -14.55 -14.45 -14.83
N ASP A 244 -15.24 -13.92 -13.83
CA ASP A 244 -14.64 -13.35 -12.62
C ASP A 244 -13.75 -14.35 -11.88
N GLN A 245 -14.16 -15.63 -11.82
CA GLN A 245 -13.37 -16.70 -11.21
C GLN A 245 -12.04 -16.92 -11.96
N GLU A 246 -12.05 -16.97 -13.29
CA GLU A 246 -10.84 -17.16 -14.10
C GLU A 246 -9.87 -15.97 -13.96
N ILE A 247 -10.37 -14.74 -13.83
CA ILE A 247 -9.54 -13.56 -13.55
C ILE A 247 -8.91 -13.64 -12.14
N GLN A 248 -9.70 -14.09 -11.15
CA GLN A 248 -9.18 -14.34 -9.81
C GLN A 248 -8.11 -15.43 -9.81
N ASP A 249 -8.30 -16.54 -10.53
CA ASP A 249 -7.33 -17.63 -10.63
C ASP A 249 -6.00 -17.17 -11.26
N ILE A 250 -6.05 -16.32 -12.29
CA ILE A 250 -4.84 -15.68 -12.86
C ILE A 250 -4.13 -14.82 -11.81
N THR A 251 -4.87 -14.04 -11.05
CA THR A 251 -4.33 -13.18 -10.00
C THR A 251 -3.73 -13.99 -8.85
N GLU A 252 -4.37 -15.07 -8.44
CA GLU A 252 -3.84 -16.00 -7.44
C GLU A 252 -2.52 -16.62 -7.89
N GLY A 253 -2.44 -17.05 -9.15
CA GLY A 253 -1.21 -17.59 -9.74
C GLY A 253 -0.09 -16.56 -9.81
N LEU A 254 -0.40 -15.30 -10.14
CA LEU A 254 0.55 -14.18 -10.11
C LEU A 254 1.12 -13.97 -8.72
N ILE A 255 0.27 -13.88 -7.71
CA ILE A 255 0.66 -13.69 -6.30
C ILE A 255 1.50 -14.89 -5.83
N ALA A 256 1.09 -16.11 -6.12
CA ALA A 256 1.83 -17.33 -5.75
C ALA A 256 3.24 -17.33 -6.36
N ARG A 257 3.36 -16.93 -7.64
CA ARG A 257 4.67 -16.81 -8.32
C ARG A 257 5.56 -15.76 -7.64
N VAL A 258 5.02 -14.57 -7.38
CA VAL A 258 5.76 -13.49 -6.71
C VAL A 258 6.22 -13.92 -5.31
N MET A 259 5.34 -14.51 -4.50
CA MET A 259 5.68 -14.99 -3.15
C MET A 259 6.78 -16.04 -3.19
N LYS A 260 6.68 -16.99 -4.10
CA LYS A 260 7.71 -18.05 -4.26
C LYS A 260 9.06 -17.47 -4.67
N GLU A 261 9.09 -16.60 -5.66
CA GLU A 261 10.34 -16.07 -6.21
C GLU A 261 11.01 -15.04 -5.29
N THR A 262 10.21 -14.23 -4.55
CA THR A 262 10.74 -13.12 -3.75
C THR A 262 10.97 -13.47 -2.29
N LYS A 263 10.07 -14.25 -1.68
CA LYS A 263 10.10 -14.62 -0.26
C LYS A 263 10.42 -16.10 -0.02
N GLY A 264 10.37 -16.95 -1.06
CA GLY A 264 10.51 -18.40 -0.91
C GLY A 264 9.30 -19.10 -0.28
N ILE A 265 8.16 -18.41 -0.21
CA ILE A 265 6.94 -18.90 0.43
C ILE A 265 6.01 -19.51 -0.61
N ASP A 266 5.52 -20.72 -0.33
CA ASP A 266 4.45 -21.36 -1.09
C ASP A 266 3.10 -20.99 -0.45
N VAL A 267 2.33 -20.13 -1.09
CA VAL A 267 0.99 -19.75 -0.62
C VAL A 267 -0.03 -20.82 -1.00
N LYS A 268 -0.99 -21.06 -0.12
CA LYS A 268 -2.04 -22.05 -0.37
C LYS A 268 -3.11 -21.48 -1.29
N LEU A 269 -3.41 -22.18 -2.37
CA LEU A 269 -4.48 -21.86 -3.32
C LEU A 269 -5.63 -22.88 -3.23
N PRO A 270 -6.86 -22.51 -3.59
CA PRO A 270 -7.32 -21.14 -3.86
C PRO A 270 -7.40 -20.29 -2.58
N PHE A 271 -7.37 -18.96 -2.74
CA PHE A 271 -7.61 -18.05 -1.61
C PHE A 271 -9.06 -18.15 -1.13
N PRO A 272 -9.31 -17.99 0.20
CA PRO A 272 -10.67 -17.91 0.73
C PRO A 272 -11.47 -16.78 0.07
N ARG A 273 -12.78 -16.98 -0.08
CA ARG A 273 -13.72 -15.94 -0.53
C ARG A 273 -14.66 -15.60 0.61
N MET A 274 -14.80 -14.32 0.90
CA MET A 274 -15.68 -13.76 1.91
C MET A 274 -16.63 -12.78 1.24
N LYS A 275 -17.91 -12.85 1.56
CA LYS A 275 -18.86 -11.84 1.10
C LYS A 275 -18.59 -10.51 1.77
N TYR A 276 -18.84 -9.41 1.07
CA TYR A 276 -18.75 -8.05 1.62
C TYR A 276 -19.54 -7.91 2.92
N ASP A 277 -20.79 -8.41 2.95
CA ASP A 277 -21.64 -8.33 4.13
C ASP A 277 -21.04 -9.09 5.33
N ASP A 278 -20.41 -10.25 5.11
CA ASP A 278 -19.72 -11.01 6.16
C ASP A 278 -18.46 -10.28 6.65
N ALA A 279 -17.70 -9.65 5.75
CA ALA A 279 -16.54 -8.84 6.12
C ALA A 279 -16.95 -7.68 7.02
N MET A 280 -18.01 -6.96 6.65
CA MET A 280 -18.55 -5.86 7.43
C MET A 280 -19.16 -6.34 8.77
N ALA A 281 -19.87 -7.45 8.76
CA ALA A 281 -20.50 -7.99 9.96
C ALA A 281 -19.48 -8.49 10.99
N LEU A 282 -18.44 -9.20 10.56
CA LEU A 282 -17.51 -9.91 11.43
C LEU A 282 -16.24 -9.11 11.75
N TYR A 283 -15.82 -8.21 10.86
CA TYR A 283 -14.55 -7.46 11.00
C TYR A 283 -14.76 -5.95 11.06
N GLY A 284 -15.95 -5.46 10.70
CA GLY A 284 -16.30 -4.04 10.67
C GLY A 284 -15.65 -3.26 9.54
N VAL A 285 -15.01 -3.93 8.58
CA VAL A 285 -14.30 -3.33 7.44
C VAL A 285 -14.39 -4.24 6.21
N ASP A 286 -14.28 -3.65 5.04
CA ASP A 286 -14.25 -4.31 3.73
C ASP A 286 -12.91 -5.02 3.40
N LYS A 287 -11.88 -4.79 4.21
CA LYS A 287 -10.52 -5.34 4.07
C LYS A 287 -10.03 -5.96 5.38
N PRO A 288 -10.58 -7.11 5.78
CA PRO A 288 -10.32 -7.70 7.09
C PRO A 288 -8.88 -8.22 7.22
N ASP A 289 -8.28 -7.99 8.39
CA ASP A 289 -7.08 -8.72 8.82
C ASP A 289 -7.51 -10.03 9.50
N THR A 290 -7.26 -11.15 8.85
CA THR A 290 -7.65 -12.49 9.31
C THR A 290 -6.53 -13.23 10.02
N ARG A 291 -5.41 -12.57 10.36
CA ARG A 291 -4.29 -13.20 11.09
C ARG A 291 -4.60 -13.48 12.57
N PHE A 292 -5.67 -12.91 13.08
CA PHE A 292 -6.12 -13.07 14.46
C PHE A 292 -7.66 -13.08 14.50
N GLU A 293 -8.20 -13.65 15.55
CA GLU A 293 -9.63 -13.69 15.82
C GLU A 293 -10.14 -12.32 16.35
N MET A 294 -10.98 -12.28 17.37
CA MET A 294 -11.64 -11.09 17.92
C MET A 294 -12.70 -10.53 16.96
N LEU A 295 -13.58 -11.41 16.51
CA LEU A 295 -14.67 -11.04 15.59
C LEU A 295 -15.72 -10.19 16.29
N LEU A 296 -16.32 -9.27 15.55
CA LEU A 296 -17.47 -8.50 16.00
C LEU A 296 -18.69 -9.40 16.17
N GLN A 297 -19.39 -9.24 17.29
CA GLN A 297 -20.62 -9.97 17.62
C GLN A 297 -21.80 -9.00 17.66
N ASP A 298 -22.87 -9.31 16.97
CA ASP A 298 -24.12 -8.55 17.03
C ASP A 298 -24.95 -8.99 18.22
N LEU A 299 -25.23 -8.07 19.12
CA LEU A 299 -25.99 -8.29 20.34
C LEU A 299 -27.30 -7.51 20.36
N THR A 300 -27.66 -6.84 19.27
CA THR A 300 -28.79 -5.90 19.19
C THR A 300 -30.07 -6.51 19.77
N GLU A 301 -30.48 -7.67 19.30
CA GLU A 301 -31.70 -8.29 19.78
C GLU A 301 -31.58 -8.83 21.21
N LEU A 302 -30.38 -9.29 21.61
CA LEU A 302 -30.14 -9.81 22.95
C LEU A 302 -30.27 -8.74 24.02
N VAL A 303 -29.81 -7.52 23.76
CA VAL A 303 -29.80 -6.41 24.75
C VAL A 303 -30.97 -5.44 24.61
N LYS A 304 -31.88 -5.68 23.69
CA LYS A 304 -33.02 -4.79 23.40
C LYS A 304 -33.94 -4.54 24.59
N GLY A 305 -34.05 -5.52 25.50
CA GLY A 305 -34.92 -5.46 26.67
C GLY A 305 -34.27 -4.95 27.94
N VAL A 306 -33.00 -4.53 27.93
CA VAL A 306 -32.29 -4.06 29.14
C VAL A 306 -32.72 -2.64 29.53
N ASP A 307 -32.77 -2.38 30.85
CA ASP A 307 -33.03 -1.03 31.37
C ASP A 307 -31.78 -0.13 31.28
N PHE A 308 -31.26 -0.04 30.08
CA PHE A 308 -30.15 0.87 29.69
C PHE A 308 -30.42 1.44 28.31
N LYS A 309 -30.95 2.66 28.26
CA LYS A 309 -31.43 3.31 27.04
C LYS A 309 -30.40 3.32 25.91
N VAL A 310 -29.12 3.47 26.24
CA VAL A 310 -28.03 3.45 25.23
C VAL A 310 -28.04 2.14 24.43
N PHE A 311 -28.41 1.02 25.04
CA PHE A 311 -28.49 -0.27 24.35
C PHE A 311 -29.88 -0.51 23.76
N SER A 312 -30.94 -0.28 24.55
CA SER A 312 -32.30 -0.62 24.13
C SER A 312 -32.86 0.27 23.01
N GLU A 313 -32.34 1.49 22.85
CA GLU A 313 -32.78 2.44 21.81
C GLU A 313 -31.84 2.52 20.60
N ALA A 314 -30.63 1.91 20.66
CA ALA A 314 -29.66 1.94 19.56
C ALA A 314 -30.12 1.08 18.37
N PRO A 315 -29.91 1.56 17.13
CA PRO A 315 -30.15 0.76 15.92
C PRO A 315 -29.33 -0.53 15.88
N ALA A 316 -28.09 -0.49 16.38
CA ALA A 316 -27.22 -1.65 16.51
C ALA A 316 -26.40 -1.59 17.80
N VAL A 317 -26.21 -2.75 18.43
CA VAL A 317 -25.29 -2.94 19.56
C VAL A 317 -24.36 -4.10 19.20
N LYS A 318 -23.09 -3.77 18.97
CA LYS A 318 -22.08 -4.79 18.67
C LYS A 318 -21.00 -4.82 19.72
N ALA A 319 -20.31 -5.94 19.83
CA ALA A 319 -19.23 -6.12 20.79
C ALA A 319 -18.04 -6.86 20.20
N ILE A 320 -16.86 -6.64 20.80
CA ILE A 320 -15.69 -7.50 20.65
C ILE A 320 -15.25 -8.02 22.01
N VAL A 321 -14.74 -9.25 22.03
CA VAL A 321 -14.18 -9.88 23.24
C VAL A 321 -12.66 -9.89 23.13
N VAL A 322 -12.01 -9.22 24.06
CA VAL A 322 -10.55 -9.24 24.18
C VAL A 322 -10.19 -10.31 25.21
N LYS A 323 -9.77 -11.46 24.73
CA LYS A 323 -9.49 -12.63 25.53
C LYS A 323 -8.33 -12.39 26.51
N ASN A 324 -8.51 -12.83 27.77
CA ASN A 324 -7.48 -12.77 28.81
C ASN A 324 -6.81 -11.39 28.99
N ALA A 325 -7.62 -10.32 29.00
CA ALA A 325 -7.14 -8.94 28.97
C ALA A 325 -7.76 -8.00 30.02
N ALA A 326 -8.65 -8.49 30.89
CA ALA A 326 -9.30 -7.64 31.88
C ALA A 326 -8.32 -6.96 32.84
N ASP A 327 -7.25 -7.64 33.23
CA ASP A 327 -6.19 -7.15 34.10
C ASP A 327 -5.16 -6.26 33.37
N LYS A 328 -5.04 -6.38 32.04
CA LYS A 328 -4.09 -5.62 31.21
C LYS A 328 -4.56 -4.19 30.92
N TYR A 329 -5.86 -3.93 30.95
CA TYR A 329 -6.44 -2.63 30.65
C TYR A 329 -6.98 -1.96 31.91
N SER A 330 -6.34 -0.90 32.36
CA SER A 330 -6.88 -0.03 33.39
C SER A 330 -8.04 0.83 32.85
N ARG A 331 -8.79 1.48 33.73
CA ARG A 331 -9.84 2.42 33.32
C ARG A 331 -9.29 3.52 32.38
N LYS A 332 -8.10 4.05 32.69
CA LYS A 332 -7.43 5.06 31.87
C LYS A 332 -7.09 4.54 30.46
N ASP A 333 -6.75 3.27 30.34
CA ASP A 333 -6.46 2.68 29.03
C ASP A 333 -7.76 2.48 28.22
N ILE A 334 -8.85 2.08 28.87
CA ILE A 334 -10.17 1.99 28.23
C ILE A 334 -10.68 3.40 27.83
N ASP A 335 -10.38 4.44 28.62
CA ASP A 335 -10.69 5.82 28.23
C ASP A 335 -9.98 6.23 26.92
N LYS A 336 -8.73 5.78 26.70
CA LYS A 336 -8.02 6.00 25.40
C LYS A 336 -8.66 5.20 24.24
N LEU A 337 -9.14 3.99 24.51
CA LEU A 337 -9.91 3.21 23.52
C LEU A 337 -11.23 3.92 23.19
N THR A 338 -11.88 4.53 24.18
CA THR A 338 -13.10 5.33 23.99
C THR A 338 -12.85 6.53 23.09
N GLU A 339 -11.74 7.24 23.27
CA GLU A 339 -11.38 8.38 22.39
C GLU A 339 -11.14 7.92 20.95
N GLN A 340 -10.53 6.76 20.73
CA GLN A 340 -10.41 6.21 19.39
C GLN A 340 -11.76 5.82 18.79
N ALA A 341 -12.65 5.19 19.57
CA ALA A 341 -14.00 4.87 19.09
C ALA A 341 -14.75 6.13 18.65
N LYS A 342 -14.60 7.24 19.40
CA LYS A 342 -15.17 8.55 19.04
C LYS A 342 -14.62 9.12 17.74
N GLN A 343 -13.33 8.90 17.43
CA GLN A 343 -12.74 9.31 16.13
C GLN A 343 -13.40 8.60 14.94
N HIS A 344 -14.03 7.45 15.19
CA HIS A 344 -14.81 6.69 14.21
C HIS A 344 -16.33 6.93 14.34
N GLY A 345 -16.75 8.03 14.98
CA GLY A 345 -18.14 8.48 15.08
C GLY A 345 -18.93 7.93 16.27
N ALA A 346 -18.38 6.99 17.05
CA ALA A 346 -19.10 6.44 18.20
C ALA A 346 -19.32 7.50 19.30
N LYS A 347 -20.51 7.53 19.90
CA LYS A 347 -20.83 8.43 21.02
C LYS A 347 -20.11 8.04 22.31
N GLY A 348 -19.71 6.79 22.44
CA GLY A 348 -19.00 6.26 23.59
C GLY A 348 -18.64 4.77 23.42
N LEU A 349 -17.93 4.23 24.40
CA LEU A 349 -17.54 2.84 24.48
C LEU A 349 -17.99 2.27 25.82
N ALA A 350 -18.95 1.34 25.81
CA ALA A 350 -19.35 0.62 27.00
C ALA A 350 -18.44 -0.62 27.17
N TRP A 351 -18.25 -1.06 28.42
CA TRP A 351 -17.39 -2.18 28.68
C TRP A 351 -17.76 -2.94 29.96
N VAL A 352 -17.42 -4.23 29.96
CA VAL A 352 -17.41 -5.09 31.14
C VAL A 352 -16.16 -5.96 31.16
N LYS A 353 -15.74 -6.36 32.35
CA LYS A 353 -14.71 -7.36 32.61
C LYS A 353 -15.35 -8.61 33.19
N VAL A 354 -14.81 -9.75 32.88
CA VAL A 354 -15.25 -11.04 33.50
C VAL A 354 -14.30 -11.34 34.66
N THR A 355 -14.84 -11.39 35.88
CA THR A 355 -14.10 -11.69 37.10
C THR A 355 -14.88 -12.76 37.89
N ASP A 356 -14.24 -13.89 38.14
CA ASP A 356 -14.83 -15.03 38.87
C ASP A 356 -16.19 -15.49 38.33
N GLY A 357 -16.35 -15.41 36.98
CA GLY A 357 -17.57 -15.80 36.27
C GLY A 357 -18.68 -14.73 36.29
N GLU A 358 -18.43 -13.57 36.89
CA GLU A 358 -19.40 -12.47 36.96
C GLU A 358 -18.93 -11.29 36.07
N LEU A 359 -19.90 -10.46 35.62
CA LEU A 359 -19.62 -9.26 34.88
C LEU A 359 -19.35 -8.09 35.86
N ALA A 360 -18.23 -7.39 35.66
CA ALA A 360 -17.84 -6.23 36.46
C ALA A 360 -17.57 -5.03 35.51
N GLY A 361 -18.02 -3.84 35.90
CA GLY A 361 -17.80 -2.63 35.11
C GLY A 361 -19.00 -1.68 35.10
N PRO A 362 -18.91 -0.54 34.39
CA PRO A 362 -19.93 0.52 34.45
C PRO A 362 -21.33 0.07 34.01
N VAL A 363 -21.40 -0.85 33.03
CA VAL A 363 -22.67 -1.32 32.45
C VAL A 363 -23.09 -2.69 32.99
N ALA A 364 -22.27 -3.36 33.81
CA ALA A 364 -22.52 -4.71 34.34
C ALA A 364 -23.87 -4.82 35.03
N LYS A 365 -24.24 -3.83 35.85
CA LYS A 365 -25.51 -3.81 36.59
C LYS A 365 -26.77 -3.90 35.71
N PHE A 366 -26.68 -3.47 34.45
CA PHE A 366 -27.80 -3.54 33.50
C PHE A 366 -27.83 -4.86 32.74
N LEU A 367 -26.77 -5.66 32.83
CA LEU A 367 -26.58 -6.91 32.11
C LEU A 367 -26.64 -8.15 33.02
N THR A 368 -26.89 -7.95 34.32
CA THR A 368 -26.89 -9.04 35.33
C THR A 368 -27.82 -10.19 34.95
N ASP A 369 -29.04 -9.89 34.51
CA ASP A 369 -30.05 -10.90 34.13
C ASP A 369 -29.69 -11.62 32.80
N LEU A 370 -28.76 -11.05 32.01
CA LEU A 370 -28.29 -11.61 30.74
C LEU A 370 -26.91 -12.27 30.85
N THR A 371 -26.30 -12.33 32.04
CA THR A 371 -24.91 -12.82 32.21
C THR A 371 -24.72 -14.20 31.57
N SER A 372 -25.62 -15.15 31.81
CA SER A 372 -25.53 -16.50 31.23
C SER A 372 -25.65 -16.48 29.70
N GLN A 373 -26.59 -15.71 29.16
CA GLN A 373 -26.81 -15.59 27.71
C GLN A 373 -25.63 -14.91 27.00
N LEU A 374 -25.08 -13.87 27.61
CA LEU A 374 -23.87 -13.18 27.11
C LEU A 374 -22.65 -14.09 27.18
N THR A 375 -22.52 -14.87 28.28
CA THR A 375 -21.41 -15.82 28.42
C THR A 375 -21.46 -16.88 27.32
N GLU A 376 -22.64 -17.40 27.01
CA GLU A 376 -22.83 -18.37 25.93
C GLU A 376 -22.59 -17.74 24.54
N ALA A 377 -23.23 -16.60 24.25
CA ALA A 377 -23.16 -15.95 22.95
C ALA A 377 -21.74 -15.46 22.62
N LEU A 378 -21.01 -14.92 23.59
CA LEU A 378 -19.69 -14.37 23.46
C LEU A 378 -18.57 -15.34 23.86
N GLN A 379 -18.91 -16.56 24.30
CA GLN A 379 -17.95 -17.55 24.82
C GLN A 379 -17.00 -16.95 25.86
N LEU A 380 -17.58 -16.25 26.86
CA LEU A 380 -16.80 -15.53 27.86
C LEU A 380 -16.08 -16.47 28.82
N GLU A 381 -14.84 -16.11 29.12
CA GLU A 381 -13.98 -16.76 30.08
C GLU A 381 -13.53 -15.76 31.15
N ASN A 382 -13.00 -16.27 32.26
CA ASN A 382 -12.47 -15.39 33.30
C ASN A 382 -11.30 -14.55 32.76
N ASN A 383 -11.21 -13.31 33.20
CA ASN A 383 -10.24 -12.31 32.73
C ASN A 383 -10.47 -11.77 31.29
N ASP A 384 -11.62 -12.02 30.67
CA ASP A 384 -11.99 -11.40 29.39
C ASP A 384 -12.43 -9.94 29.61
N LEU A 385 -12.12 -9.08 28.63
CA LEU A 385 -12.63 -7.72 28.51
C LEU A 385 -13.59 -7.65 27.32
N VAL A 386 -14.81 -7.18 27.54
CA VAL A 386 -15.82 -6.99 26.49
C VAL A 386 -16.01 -5.50 26.25
N LEU A 387 -15.89 -5.07 25.00
CA LEU A 387 -16.11 -3.70 24.55
C LEU A 387 -17.34 -3.64 23.65
N PHE A 388 -18.25 -2.70 23.92
CA PHE A 388 -19.50 -2.54 23.20
C PHE A 388 -19.58 -1.15 22.56
N VAL A 389 -20.10 -1.10 21.34
CA VAL A 389 -20.53 0.14 20.69
C VAL A 389 -22.01 0.02 20.35
N ALA A 390 -22.77 1.01 20.77
CA ALA A 390 -24.20 1.14 20.53
C ALA A 390 -24.45 2.41 19.73
N ASP A 391 -24.70 2.28 18.43
CA ASP A 391 -24.94 3.39 17.49
C ASP A 391 -25.60 2.87 16.19
N THR A 392 -25.45 3.56 15.06
CA THR A 392 -25.78 2.97 13.75
C THR A 392 -24.86 1.79 13.44
N LEU A 393 -25.26 0.92 12.54
CA LEU A 393 -24.47 -0.26 12.17
C LEU A 393 -23.10 0.13 11.61
N GLU A 394 -23.06 1.17 10.77
CA GLU A 394 -21.82 1.68 10.16
C GLU A 394 -20.85 2.17 11.24
N VAL A 395 -21.34 2.99 12.17
CA VAL A 395 -20.51 3.53 13.27
C VAL A 395 -20.01 2.41 14.19
N ALA A 396 -20.88 1.47 14.55
CA ALA A 396 -20.49 0.34 15.39
C ALA A 396 -19.42 -0.53 14.71
N ASN A 397 -19.58 -0.82 13.42
CA ASN A 397 -18.60 -1.54 12.62
C ASN A 397 -17.26 -0.79 12.54
N ALA A 398 -17.27 0.48 12.14
CA ALA A 398 -16.05 1.28 11.97
C ALA A 398 -15.27 1.40 13.29
N ALA A 399 -15.96 1.71 14.39
CA ALA A 399 -15.33 1.89 15.69
C ALA A 399 -14.73 0.58 16.24
N LEU A 400 -15.49 -0.51 16.22
CA LEU A 400 -15.01 -1.82 16.71
C LEU A 400 -13.97 -2.44 15.78
N GLY A 401 -14.10 -2.28 14.47
CA GLY A 401 -13.09 -2.72 13.50
C GLY A 401 -11.73 -2.05 13.72
N ALA A 402 -11.73 -0.74 14.00
CA ALA A 402 -10.51 0.00 14.32
C ALA A 402 -9.90 -0.43 15.67
N LEU A 403 -10.74 -0.60 16.70
CA LEU A 403 -10.30 -1.09 18.01
C LEU A 403 -9.73 -2.51 17.93
N ARG A 404 -10.36 -3.39 17.15
CA ARG A 404 -9.91 -4.75 16.92
C ARG A 404 -8.44 -4.81 16.46
N VAL A 405 -8.09 -4.03 15.46
CA VAL A 405 -6.73 -3.98 14.90
C VAL A 405 -5.73 -3.39 15.91
N ARG A 406 -6.11 -2.31 16.61
CA ARG A 406 -5.27 -1.71 17.63
C ARG A 406 -4.96 -2.68 18.78
N LEU A 407 -6.00 -3.30 19.31
CA LEU A 407 -5.86 -4.26 20.42
C LEU A 407 -5.03 -5.48 20.03
N ALA A 408 -5.15 -5.95 18.80
CA ALA A 408 -4.33 -7.04 18.29
C ALA A 408 -2.85 -6.68 18.23
N LYS A 409 -2.52 -5.44 17.83
CA LYS A 409 -1.13 -4.92 17.86
C LYS A 409 -0.61 -4.76 19.29
N GLU A 410 -1.40 -4.15 20.19
CA GLU A 410 -1.01 -3.93 21.59
C GLU A 410 -0.80 -5.25 22.37
N LEU A 411 -1.48 -6.32 21.97
CA LEU A 411 -1.44 -7.64 22.63
C LEU A 411 -0.53 -8.64 21.90
N ASP A 412 0.20 -8.22 20.86
CA ASP A 412 1.08 -9.07 20.05
C ASP A 412 0.37 -10.32 19.48
N LEU A 413 -0.88 -10.15 19.02
CA LEU A 413 -1.67 -11.23 18.42
C LEU A 413 -1.38 -11.46 16.94
N ILE A 414 -0.64 -10.55 16.31
CA ILE A 414 -0.34 -10.54 14.89
C ILE A 414 1.06 -11.10 14.66
N ASP A 415 1.15 -12.24 13.99
CA ASP A 415 2.40 -12.76 13.47
C ASP A 415 2.80 -11.98 12.19
N PRO A 416 3.90 -11.20 12.22
CA PRO A 416 4.31 -10.38 11.08
C PRO A 416 4.76 -11.20 9.87
N ASP A 417 5.15 -12.46 10.06
CA ASP A 417 5.61 -13.35 8.98
C ASP A 417 4.46 -14.12 8.29
N THR A 418 3.23 -13.90 8.75
CA THR A 418 2.03 -14.51 8.17
C THR A 418 1.43 -13.63 7.07
N PHE A 419 1.15 -14.25 5.91
CA PHE A 419 0.53 -13.61 4.74
C PHE A 419 -0.84 -14.27 4.47
N ASN A 420 -1.92 -13.67 4.97
CA ASN A 420 -3.28 -14.14 4.79
C ASN A 420 -3.95 -13.37 3.66
N TYR A 421 -4.10 -14.04 2.52
CA TYR A 421 -4.85 -13.54 1.37
C TYR A 421 -6.30 -13.98 1.43
N LEU A 422 -7.21 -13.11 1.00
CA LEU A 422 -8.61 -13.47 0.77
C LEU A 422 -9.23 -12.56 -0.29
N TRP A 423 -10.26 -13.08 -0.95
CA TRP A 423 -11.13 -12.28 -1.80
C TRP A 423 -12.33 -11.78 -1.00
N VAL A 424 -12.65 -10.50 -1.16
CA VAL A 424 -13.94 -9.94 -0.77
C VAL A 424 -14.79 -9.82 -2.02
N VAL A 425 -15.94 -10.45 -2.02
CA VAL A 425 -16.84 -10.59 -3.19
C VAL A 425 -18.27 -10.18 -2.83
N ASP A 426 -19.15 -10.17 -3.78
CA ASP A 426 -20.58 -9.88 -3.56
C ASP A 426 -20.84 -8.44 -3.06
N TRP A 427 -20.13 -7.49 -3.68
CA TRP A 427 -20.14 -6.09 -3.30
C TRP A 427 -21.47 -5.40 -3.57
N PRO A 428 -21.88 -4.39 -2.77
CA PRO A 428 -22.91 -3.45 -3.19
C PRO A 428 -22.46 -2.72 -4.45
N MET A 429 -23.40 -2.47 -5.36
CA MET A 429 -23.13 -1.71 -6.58
C MET A 429 -23.04 -0.21 -6.31
N PHE A 430 -23.82 0.27 -5.35
CA PHE A 430 -23.96 1.67 -4.99
C PHE A 430 -23.76 1.89 -3.51
N GLU A 431 -23.21 3.06 -3.19
CA GLU A 431 -23.09 3.59 -1.83
C GLU A 431 -23.79 4.96 -1.77
N TRP A 432 -24.47 5.22 -0.65
CA TRP A 432 -25.09 6.52 -0.43
C TRP A 432 -24.04 7.54 0.01
N SER A 433 -23.93 8.67 -0.70
CA SER A 433 -23.10 9.79 -0.30
C SER A 433 -23.95 10.85 0.41
N GLU A 434 -23.69 11.09 1.69
CA GLU A 434 -24.33 12.16 2.45
C GLU A 434 -23.92 13.55 1.91
N GLU A 435 -22.68 13.70 1.45
CA GLU A 435 -22.15 14.93 0.88
C GLU A 435 -22.84 15.30 -0.44
N GLU A 436 -23.00 14.33 -1.32
CA GLU A 436 -23.64 14.51 -2.64
C GLU A 436 -25.17 14.37 -2.59
N GLY A 437 -25.73 13.80 -1.51
CA GLY A 437 -27.16 13.54 -1.36
C GLY A 437 -27.71 12.57 -2.39
N ARG A 438 -26.87 11.62 -2.89
CA ARG A 438 -27.22 10.65 -3.93
C ARG A 438 -26.42 9.37 -3.82
N TYR A 439 -26.84 8.33 -4.55
CA TYR A 439 -26.06 7.14 -4.73
C TYR A 439 -24.85 7.37 -5.66
N MET A 440 -23.71 6.88 -5.25
CA MET A 440 -22.47 6.83 -6.02
C MET A 440 -22.13 5.38 -6.34
N SER A 441 -21.36 5.14 -7.38
CA SER A 441 -20.85 3.80 -7.66
C SER A 441 -19.82 3.40 -6.60
N ALA A 442 -19.96 2.22 -6.01
CA ALA A 442 -19.00 1.70 -5.02
C ALA A 442 -17.62 1.44 -5.63
N HIS A 443 -17.54 1.10 -6.92
CA HIS A 443 -16.29 0.91 -7.66
C HIS A 443 -16.17 1.95 -8.77
N HIS A 444 -16.76 1.70 -9.93
CA HIS A 444 -16.79 2.62 -11.06
C HIS A 444 -18.05 2.40 -11.91
N PRO A 445 -18.48 3.37 -12.73
CA PRO A 445 -19.73 3.31 -13.48
C PRO A 445 -19.81 2.20 -14.54
N PHE A 446 -18.72 1.51 -14.83
CA PHE A 446 -18.62 0.47 -15.86
C PHE A 446 -18.71 -0.94 -15.30
N THR A 447 -18.88 -1.08 -13.98
CA THR A 447 -19.00 -2.36 -13.29
C THR A 447 -20.29 -3.07 -13.68
N LEU A 448 -20.21 -4.38 -13.96
CA LEU A 448 -21.37 -5.20 -14.30
C LEU A 448 -22.22 -5.49 -13.04
N PRO A 449 -23.52 -5.18 -13.02
CA PRO A 449 -24.40 -5.63 -11.95
C PRO A 449 -24.62 -7.14 -12.04
N GLN A 450 -24.87 -7.79 -10.88
CA GLN A 450 -25.31 -9.17 -10.86
C GLN A 450 -26.70 -9.29 -11.50
N LYS A 451 -26.88 -10.33 -12.30
CA LYS A 451 -28.09 -10.51 -13.12
C LYS A 451 -29.39 -10.62 -12.31
N ASP A 452 -29.34 -11.18 -11.13
CA ASP A 452 -30.47 -11.35 -10.22
C ASP A 452 -30.89 -10.06 -9.52
N SER A 453 -30.01 -9.05 -9.45
CA SER A 453 -30.29 -7.73 -8.87
C SER A 453 -30.37 -6.60 -9.91
N GLU A 454 -30.10 -6.87 -11.19
CA GLU A 454 -30.08 -5.87 -12.26
C GLU A 454 -31.39 -5.09 -12.42
N GLN A 455 -32.53 -5.74 -12.16
CA GLN A 455 -33.86 -5.11 -12.21
C GLN A 455 -34.04 -3.99 -11.18
N GLU A 456 -33.27 -3.98 -10.10
CA GLU A 456 -33.32 -2.96 -9.05
C GLU A 456 -32.62 -1.65 -9.46
N LEU A 457 -32.01 -1.58 -10.66
CA LEU A 457 -31.47 -0.34 -11.21
C LEU A 457 -32.55 0.75 -11.41
N GLU A 458 -33.81 0.35 -11.63
CA GLU A 458 -34.98 1.23 -11.69
C GLU A 458 -35.82 1.22 -10.40
N GLY A 459 -35.38 0.50 -9.37
CA GLY A 459 -36.07 0.32 -8.10
C GLY A 459 -35.25 0.79 -6.91
N ASP A 460 -34.85 -0.15 -6.07
CA ASP A 460 -34.07 0.11 -4.85
C ASP A 460 -32.58 -0.14 -5.08
N LEU A 461 -31.84 0.91 -5.33
CA LEU A 461 -30.41 0.86 -5.65
C LEU A 461 -29.56 0.21 -4.54
N SER A 462 -30.02 0.23 -3.28
CA SER A 462 -29.29 -0.41 -2.17
C SER A 462 -29.25 -1.95 -2.29
N LYS A 463 -30.10 -2.54 -3.11
CA LYS A 463 -30.17 -3.97 -3.36
C LYS A 463 -29.35 -4.46 -4.53
N VAL A 464 -28.86 -3.54 -5.36
CA VAL A 464 -28.06 -3.92 -6.55
C VAL A 464 -26.70 -4.41 -6.09
N ARG A 465 -26.33 -5.62 -6.53
CA ARG A 465 -25.01 -6.22 -6.27
C ARG A 465 -24.15 -6.18 -7.52
N ALA A 466 -22.86 -5.98 -7.32
CA ALA A 466 -21.87 -5.92 -8.39
C ALA A 466 -21.17 -7.27 -8.59
N VAL A 467 -20.76 -7.56 -9.82
CA VAL A 467 -19.77 -8.60 -10.11
C VAL A 467 -18.38 -7.99 -9.92
N ALA A 468 -18.06 -7.69 -8.67
CA ALA A 468 -16.80 -7.08 -8.24
C ALA A 468 -16.12 -7.93 -7.19
N TYR A 469 -14.81 -7.82 -7.12
CA TYR A 469 -13.95 -8.63 -6.25
C TYR A 469 -12.69 -7.85 -5.88
N ASP A 470 -12.36 -7.79 -4.59
CA ASP A 470 -11.13 -7.20 -4.09
C ASP A 470 -10.25 -8.26 -3.45
N ILE A 471 -8.97 -8.23 -3.75
CA ILE A 471 -7.96 -9.04 -3.09
C ILE A 471 -7.41 -8.29 -1.88
N VAL A 472 -7.50 -8.92 -0.72
CA VAL A 472 -7.05 -8.37 0.56
C VAL A 472 -5.86 -9.17 1.07
N LEU A 473 -4.87 -8.47 1.59
CA LEU A 473 -3.72 -9.04 2.30
C LEU A 473 -3.56 -8.37 3.66
N ASN A 474 -3.71 -9.13 4.74
CA ASN A 474 -3.37 -8.67 6.10
C ASN A 474 -4.04 -7.34 6.50
N GLY A 475 -5.29 -7.13 6.14
CA GLY A 475 -6.02 -5.89 6.46
C GLY A 475 -5.82 -4.75 5.47
N TYR A 476 -5.15 -5.00 4.34
CA TYR A 476 -4.97 -4.03 3.26
C TYR A 476 -5.65 -4.53 1.98
N GLU A 477 -6.40 -3.67 1.34
CA GLU A 477 -6.82 -3.88 -0.05
C GLU A 477 -5.58 -3.85 -0.95
N LEU A 478 -5.22 -5.00 -1.49
CA LEU A 478 -4.08 -5.12 -2.39
C LEU A 478 -4.46 -4.68 -3.80
N GLY A 479 -5.70 -4.88 -4.18
CA GLY A 479 -6.25 -4.47 -5.45
C GLY A 479 -7.69 -4.90 -5.60
N GLY A 480 -8.34 -4.41 -6.64
CA GLY A 480 -9.74 -4.70 -6.92
C GLY A 480 -10.02 -4.78 -8.42
N GLY A 481 -11.11 -5.45 -8.74
CA GLY A 481 -11.58 -5.65 -10.10
C GLY A 481 -13.04 -5.96 -10.21
N SER A 482 -13.52 -6.07 -11.45
CA SER A 482 -14.89 -6.46 -11.76
C SER A 482 -15.00 -7.01 -13.17
N LEU A 483 -16.10 -7.66 -13.47
CA LEU A 483 -16.59 -7.74 -14.83
C LEU A 483 -17.20 -6.39 -15.22
N ARG A 484 -17.20 -6.07 -16.52
CA ARG A 484 -17.62 -4.78 -17.05
C ARG A 484 -18.91 -4.90 -17.84
N ILE A 485 -19.69 -3.82 -17.86
CA ILE A 485 -20.81 -3.69 -18.77
C ILE A 485 -20.25 -3.61 -20.20
N ASN A 486 -20.77 -4.45 -21.10
CA ASN A 486 -20.41 -4.46 -22.51
C ASN A 486 -21.61 -4.17 -23.45
N GLN A 487 -22.78 -3.94 -22.88
CA GLN A 487 -24.01 -3.64 -23.58
C GLN A 487 -24.43 -2.19 -23.36
N LYS A 488 -24.66 -1.46 -24.44
CA LYS A 488 -24.94 -0.02 -24.39
C LYS A 488 -26.20 0.34 -23.61
N ASP A 489 -27.27 -0.41 -23.81
CA ASP A 489 -28.54 -0.18 -23.10
C ASP A 489 -28.38 -0.34 -21.57
N LEU A 490 -27.64 -1.34 -21.13
CA LEU A 490 -27.33 -1.53 -19.70
C LEU A 490 -26.44 -0.41 -19.16
N GLN A 491 -25.46 0.03 -19.96
CA GLN A 491 -24.59 1.16 -19.55
C GLN A 491 -25.37 2.48 -19.44
N GLU A 492 -26.31 2.73 -20.33
CA GLU A 492 -27.19 3.91 -20.26
C GLU A 492 -28.11 3.86 -19.03
N ARG A 493 -28.65 2.69 -18.67
CA ARG A 493 -29.42 2.47 -17.44
C ARG A 493 -28.57 2.73 -16.20
N MET A 494 -27.32 2.27 -16.20
CA MET A 494 -26.37 2.51 -15.11
C MET A 494 -26.07 4.00 -14.93
N PHE A 495 -25.78 4.74 -16.00
CA PHE A 495 -25.59 6.18 -15.94
C PHE A 495 -26.81 6.91 -15.41
N LYS A 496 -28.00 6.50 -15.82
CA LYS A 496 -29.26 7.06 -15.30
C LYS A 496 -29.43 6.80 -13.80
N ALA A 497 -29.12 5.58 -13.33
CA ALA A 497 -29.16 5.24 -11.91
C ALA A 497 -28.19 6.10 -11.07
N LEU A 498 -27.05 6.48 -11.64
CA LEU A 498 -26.07 7.39 -11.03
C LEU A 498 -26.45 8.89 -11.16
N GLY A 499 -27.59 9.20 -11.78
CA GLY A 499 -28.11 10.55 -11.92
C GLY A 499 -27.59 11.34 -13.13
N PHE A 500 -26.88 10.71 -14.06
CA PHE A 500 -26.48 11.36 -15.31
C PHE A 500 -27.69 11.53 -16.23
N SER A 501 -27.83 12.71 -16.81
CA SER A 501 -28.70 12.91 -17.99
C SER A 501 -28.10 12.25 -19.21
N ALA A 502 -28.91 11.95 -20.21
CA ALA A 502 -28.41 11.40 -21.47
C ALA A 502 -27.38 12.31 -22.15
N GLN A 503 -27.53 13.63 -22.02
CA GLN A 503 -26.58 14.60 -22.55
C GLN A 503 -25.23 14.55 -21.82
N GLU A 504 -25.23 14.56 -20.51
CA GLU A 504 -23.99 14.46 -19.69
C GLU A 504 -23.25 13.15 -19.95
N ALA A 505 -23.98 12.03 -20.02
CA ALA A 505 -23.40 10.73 -20.35
C ALA A 505 -22.77 10.74 -21.76
N ALA A 506 -23.43 11.36 -22.74
CA ALA A 506 -22.90 11.49 -24.11
C ALA A 506 -21.68 12.41 -24.17
N GLU A 507 -21.66 13.52 -23.43
CA GLU A 507 -20.53 14.44 -23.38
C GLU A 507 -19.30 13.83 -22.70
N GLN A 508 -19.49 13.06 -21.64
CA GLN A 508 -18.39 12.46 -20.88
C GLN A 508 -17.92 11.13 -21.43
N PHE A 509 -18.85 10.25 -21.82
CA PHE A 509 -18.60 8.85 -22.18
C PHE A 509 -19.11 8.46 -23.57
N GLY A 510 -19.48 9.43 -24.41
CA GLY A 510 -20.07 9.17 -25.74
C GLY A 510 -19.22 8.25 -26.62
N PHE A 511 -17.90 8.41 -26.57
CA PHE A 511 -16.96 7.55 -27.31
C PHE A 511 -16.96 6.09 -26.83
N LEU A 512 -17.19 5.84 -25.53
CA LEU A 512 -17.33 4.49 -24.98
C LEU A 512 -18.67 3.87 -25.39
N LEU A 513 -19.78 4.64 -25.28
CA LEU A 513 -21.10 4.21 -25.72
C LEU A 513 -21.15 3.93 -27.22
N GLU A 514 -20.43 4.72 -28.02
CA GLU A 514 -20.27 4.47 -29.45
C GLU A 514 -19.49 3.18 -29.72
N ALA A 515 -18.41 2.95 -28.98
CA ALA A 515 -17.61 1.71 -29.10
C ALA A 515 -18.44 0.46 -28.82
N MET A 516 -19.44 0.54 -27.93
CA MET A 516 -20.34 -0.58 -27.63
C MET A 516 -21.23 -0.96 -28.80
N ASP A 517 -21.46 -0.06 -29.77
CA ASP A 517 -22.20 -0.34 -31.01
C ASP A 517 -21.42 -1.23 -32.00
N TYR A 518 -20.11 -1.42 -31.79
CA TYR A 518 -19.21 -2.14 -32.69
C TYR A 518 -18.71 -3.49 -32.15
N GLY A 519 -19.56 -4.21 -31.45
CA GLY A 519 -19.24 -5.59 -31.01
C GLY A 519 -18.28 -5.66 -29.82
N PHE A 520 -18.57 -4.92 -28.78
CA PHE A 520 -17.82 -4.91 -27.56
C PHE A 520 -17.88 -6.29 -26.85
N PRO A 521 -16.76 -6.98 -26.62
CA PRO A 521 -16.79 -8.32 -26.02
C PRO A 521 -17.12 -8.27 -24.52
N PRO A 522 -17.65 -9.35 -23.94
CA PRO A 522 -17.62 -9.52 -22.47
C PRO A 522 -16.18 -9.43 -22.00
N HIS A 523 -15.92 -8.64 -20.95
CA HIS A 523 -14.58 -8.41 -20.45
C HIS A 523 -14.58 -8.06 -18.96
N GLY A 524 -13.43 -8.19 -18.35
CA GLY A 524 -13.20 -7.86 -16.97
C GLY A 524 -11.71 -7.79 -16.66
N GLY A 525 -11.39 -7.24 -15.53
CA GLY A 525 -10.01 -7.07 -15.15
C GLY A 525 -9.84 -6.69 -13.69
N LEU A 526 -8.61 -6.33 -13.35
CA LEU A 526 -8.21 -6.03 -12.00
C LEU A 526 -7.02 -5.07 -12.02
N ALA A 527 -6.88 -4.27 -10.99
CA ALA A 527 -5.69 -3.47 -10.73
C ALA A 527 -5.12 -3.80 -9.35
N LEU A 528 -3.81 -4.15 -9.30
CA LEU A 528 -3.08 -4.34 -8.05
C LEU A 528 -2.24 -3.10 -7.75
N GLY A 529 -2.30 -2.60 -6.52
CA GLY A 529 -1.42 -1.54 -6.04
C GLY A 529 0.01 -2.07 -5.85
N LEU A 530 0.88 -1.87 -6.85
CA LEU A 530 2.25 -2.38 -6.79
C LEU A 530 3.03 -1.84 -5.60
N ASP A 531 2.89 -0.55 -5.31
CA ASP A 531 3.60 0.08 -4.18
C ASP A 531 3.16 -0.54 -2.85
N ARG A 532 1.86 -0.74 -2.67
CA ARG A 532 1.29 -1.38 -1.47
C ARG A 532 1.71 -2.84 -1.36
N PHE A 533 1.71 -3.56 -2.45
CA PHE A 533 2.17 -4.96 -2.46
C PHE A 533 3.63 -5.06 -2.03
N VAL A 534 4.51 -4.25 -2.61
CA VAL A 534 5.94 -4.23 -2.25
C VAL A 534 6.13 -3.78 -0.80
N MET A 535 5.38 -2.78 -0.32
CA MET A 535 5.38 -2.32 1.07
C MET A 535 5.11 -3.49 2.04
N LEU A 536 4.03 -4.24 1.79
CA LEU A 536 3.66 -5.39 2.62
C LEU A 536 4.70 -6.52 2.57
N LEU A 537 5.25 -6.81 1.40
CA LEU A 537 6.32 -7.80 1.25
C LEU A 537 7.64 -7.37 1.92
N ALA A 538 7.92 -6.08 1.96
CA ALA A 538 9.08 -5.52 2.65
C ALA A 538 8.91 -5.48 4.17
N GLY A 539 7.68 -5.62 4.67
CA GLY A 539 7.35 -5.46 6.10
C GLY A 539 7.33 -4.00 6.55
N GLU A 540 7.14 -3.07 5.61
CA GLU A 540 7.08 -1.63 5.87
C GLU A 540 5.65 -1.19 6.22
N GLU A 541 5.54 -0.18 7.07
CA GLU A 541 4.24 0.40 7.44
C GLU A 541 3.86 1.61 6.57
N ASN A 542 4.79 2.11 5.76
CA ASN A 542 4.61 3.30 4.95
C ASN A 542 5.05 3.08 3.49
N ILE A 543 4.16 3.43 2.58
CA ILE A 543 4.40 3.29 1.13
C ILE A 543 5.60 4.12 0.63
N ARG A 544 5.99 5.18 1.35
CA ARG A 544 7.15 6.01 1.01
C ARG A 544 8.48 5.25 1.09
N GLU A 545 8.54 4.15 1.83
CA GLU A 545 9.75 3.32 1.95
C GLU A 545 10.04 2.51 0.67
N VAL A 546 9.05 2.35 -0.20
CA VAL A 546 9.14 1.58 -1.45
C VAL A 546 8.95 2.42 -2.72
N ILE A 547 8.81 3.73 -2.59
CA ILE A 547 8.77 4.71 -3.69
C ILE A 547 10.03 5.57 -3.63
N ALA A 548 10.75 5.69 -4.76
CA ALA A 548 12.06 6.35 -4.77
C ALA A 548 11.99 7.82 -4.33
N PHE A 549 11.05 8.58 -4.89
CA PHE A 549 10.86 10.00 -4.63
C PHE A 549 9.38 10.30 -4.33
N PRO A 550 8.90 9.91 -3.14
CA PRO A 550 7.51 10.13 -2.75
C PRO A 550 7.27 11.57 -2.31
N LYS A 551 6.01 11.97 -2.24
CA LYS A 551 5.60 13.22 -1.59
C LYS A 551 5.48 13.02 -0.07
N ASN A 552 5.63 14.10 0.69
CA ASN A 552 5.33 14.11 2.13
C ASN A 552 3.81 14.17 2.39
N ASN A 553 3.40 14.22 3.66
CA ASN A 553 1.98 14.26 4.04
C ASN A 553 1.21 15.50 3.55
N LYS A 554 1.94 16.55 3.09
CA LYS A 554 1.37 17.77 2.51
C LYS A 554 1.35 17.75 0.98
N ALA A 555 1.49 16.58 0.36
CA ALA A 555 1.59 16.39 -1.09
C ALA A 555 2.74 17.19 -1.75
N SER A 556 3.80 17.51 -1.01
CA SER A 556 4.96 18.24 -1.51
C SER A 556 6.23 17.37 -1.54
N ASP A 557 7.15 17.72 -2.42
CA ASP A 557 8.49 17.13 -2.48
C ASP A 557 9.52 18.08 -1.84
N PRO A 558 10.02 17.78 -0.63
CA PRO A 558 11.00 18.65 0.05
C PRO A 558 12.35 18.75 -0.66
N MET A 559 12.70 17.80 -1.53
CA MET A 559 13.95 17.77 -2.26
C MET A 559 13.93 18.74 -3.45
N THR A 560 12.89 18.66 -4.28
CA THR A 560 12.73 19.50 -5.49
C THR A 560 11.93 20.76 -5.24
N GLN A 561 11.27 20.85 -4.09
CA GLN A 561 10.33 21.92 -3.71
C GLN A 561 9.10 21.98 -4.63
N ALA A 562 8.68 20.84 -5.16
CA ALA A 562 7.43 20.74 -5.93
C ALA A 562 6.23 20.53 -4.97
N PRO A 563 5.05 21.17 -5.23
CA PRO A 563 4.79 22.11 -6.31
C PRO A 563 5.46 23.46 -6.07
N SER A 564 5.76 24.17 -7.16
CA SER A 564 6.44 25.48 -7.14
C SER A 564 5.73 26.47 -8.07
N PRO A 565 5.85 27.78 -7.81
CA PRO A 565 5.34 28.81 -8.71
C PRO A 565 5.92 28.69 -10.11
N VAL A 566 5.13 29.04 -11.11
CA VAL A 566 5.54 29.16 -12.51
C VAL A 566 5.69 30.64 -12.88
N SER A 567 6.46 30.95 -13.94
CA SER A 567 6.66 32.33 -14.38
C SER A 567 5.38 32.91 -15.00
N VAL A 568 5.24 34.24 -14.92
CA VAL A 568 4.12 34.96 -15.55
C VAL A 568 4.03 34.67 -17.03
N ALA A 569 5.17 34.61 -17.73
CA ALA A 569 5.24 34.30 -19.16
C ALA A 569 4.66 32.91 -19.49
N GLN A 570 4.89 31.91 -18.64
CA GLN A 570 4.30 30.58 -18.80
C GLN A 570 2.79 30.59 -18.61
N LEU A 571 2.27 31.38 -17.65
CA LEU A 571 0.83 31.54 -17.46
C LEU A 571 0.19 32.27 -18.67
N GLU A 572 0.83 33.32 -19.16
CA GLU A 572 0.37 34.08 -20.35
C GLU A 572 0.29 33.17 -21.59
N GLU A 573 1.31 32.34 -21.84
CA GLU A 573 1.30 31.35 -22.93
C GLU A 573 0.12 30.37 -22.84
N LEU A 574 -0.32 30.05 -21.62
CA LEU A 574 -1.45 29.16 -21.35
C LEU A 574 -2.78 29.91 -21.25
N SER A 575 -2.79 31.24 -21.36
CA SER A 575 -3.95 32.10 -21.12
C SER A 575 -4.59 31.87 -19.74
N LEU A 576 -3.75 31.70 -18.71
CA LEU A 576 -4.17 31.46 -17.32
C LEU A 576 -3.79 32.64 -16.43
N GLN A 577 -4.57 32.84 -15.38
CA GLN A 577 -4.28 33.73 -14.28
C GLN A 577 -4.40 32.98 -12.97
N VAL A 578 -3.52 33.27 -12.03
CA VAL A 578 -3.60 32.77 -10.65
C VAL A 578 -4.16 33.88 -9.78
N GLU A 579 -5.32 33.65 -9.21
CA GLU A 579 -5.85 34.51 -8.15
C GLU A 579 -5.11 34.16 -6.86
N ALA A 580 -4.42 35.16 -6.27
CA ALA A 580 -3.83 34.98 -4.96
C ALA A 580 -4.94 34.93 -3.92
N HIS A 581 -5.14 33.76 -3.28
CA HIS A 581 -5.89 33.72 -2.03
C HIS A 581 -4.97 34.23 -0.93
N GLU A 582 -5.38 35.29 -0.22
CA GLU A 582 -4.73 35.65 1.04
C GLU A 582 -4.85 34.43 1.96
N GLU A 583 -3.72 33.90 2.40
CA GLU A 583 -3.72 32.85 3.45
C GLU A 583 -4.30 33.49 4.72
N ASP A 584 -5.44 33.00 5.19
CA ASP A 584 -6.00 33.30 6.52
C ASP A 584 -5.15 32.69 7.65
#